data_8feefabe543bd80e5a8e496a4334cf93
#
_entry.id   8feefabe543bd80e5a8e496a4334cf93
#
_cell.length_a   1.000
_cell.length_b   1.000
_cell.length_c   1.000
_cell.angle_alpha   90.00
_cell.angle_beta   90.00
_cell.angle_gamma   90.00
#
_symmetry.space_group_name_H-M   'P 1'
#
loop_
_entity.id
_entity.type
_entity.pdbx_description
1 polymer ?
#
loop_
_entity_poly.entity_id
_entity_poly.type
_entity_poly.pdbx_seq_one_letter_code
_entity_poly.pdbx_strand_id
1 'polypeptide(L)'
;MKKIKVLACSSEVVPFQMTGGLADVAGSLPAAMASLGVETLIMMPKYRGVAISEKQIAPNVRARFIENEAYFNRAGLYGNDRGDYPDNLQRFSFFCHGALEAAKREGFRPDIVHAHDWQTALLPVLLKIKKASDPFFRDVKSVLTVHNLAYQGLFPHKQYGLLGLDPSLYSIDGFEFYGKINLLKAGLLYADAVTTVSPTYAKEIQTRQFGFGLEGVINKRSKNLHGILNGLDTALWDPSGDKQISAAYSSTDLSGKKACKAELQKICGFEPDSSIPIFAMVTRLAEQKGLDTLSEAADKFLSKNVQFVLLGEGDRVYHTTFGNIGKRHPKKSYINLGFDAVKAHTIYAGADFFLMPSYFEPCGLGQMISMRYGTLPIVRNVGGLADTVKDLTALPEQGNGFVFDEKSPSMLLDAIDRALKLYEDRVRFEKAKKRAMEQDFSWGSSAKKYMGVYESLSQ
;
A
#
# COMPACT_ATOMS: atom_id res chain seq x y z
N MET A 1 -13.02 -28.06 10.84
CA MET A 1 -13.66 -26.95 10.13
C MET A 1 -13.55 -27.19 8.63
N LYS A 2 -14.55 -26.79 7.83
CA LYS A 2 -14.48 -26.88 6.35
C LYS A 2 -13.34 -25.95 5.90
N LYS A 3 -12.49 -26.42 5.00
CA LYS A 3 -11.40 -25.64 4.42
C LYS A 3 -11.99 -24.57 3.51
N ILE A 4 -11.74 -23.27 3.82
CA ILE A 4 -12.23 -22.15 3.01
C ILE A 4 -11.39 -22.07 1.72
N LYS A 5 -12.08 -21.92 0.58
CA LYS A 5 -11.47 -21.70 -0.74
C LYS A 5 -11.70 -20.27 -1.19
N VAL A 6 -10.61 -19.56 -1.55
CA VAL A 6 -10.65 -18.17 -1.98
C VAL A 6 -10.15 -18.05 -3.42
N LEU A 7 -10.94 -17.40 -4.26
CA LEU A 7 -10.49 -16.88 -5.55
C LEU A 7 -10.08 -15.43 -5.34
N ALA A 8 -8.78 -15.17 -5.25
CA ALA A 8 -8.22 -13.82 -5.07
C ALA A 8 -7.90 -13.21 -6.44
N CYS A 9 -8.52 -12.09 -6.79
CA CYS A 9 -8.33 -11.43 -8.07
C CYS A 9 -7.71 -10.05 -7.89
N SER A 10 -6.55 -9.82 -8.49
CA SER A 10 -5.82 -8.57 -8.42
C SER A 10 -5.20 -8.21 -9.76
N SER A 11 -5.08 -6.90 -10.03
CA SER A 11 -4.34 -6.40 -11.19
C SER A 11 -2.82 -6.50 -11.03
N GLU A 12 -2.33 -6.63 -9.82
CA GLU A 12 -0.91 -6.71 -9.47
C GLU A 12 -0.70 -7.77 -8.39
N VAL A 13 0.40 -8.51 -8.47
CA VAL A 13 0.78 -9.54 -7.48
C VAL A 13 2.30 -9.67 -7.46
N VAL A 14 2.96 -9.50 -6.32
CA VAL A 14 4.38 -9.84 -6.18
C VAL A 14 4.56 -11.37 -6.22
N PRO A 15 5.66 -11.88 -6.82
CA PRO A 15 6.79 -11.15 -7.42
C PRO A 15 6.61 -10.87 -8.92
N PHE A 16 5.41 -10.97 -9.49
CA PHE A 16 5.21 -10.95 -10.95
C PHE A 16 5.14 -9.52 -11.52
N GLN A 17 4.31 -8.67 -10.91
CA GLN A 17 4.15 -7.27 -11.32
C GLN A 17 3.78 -6.41 -10.11
N MET A 18 4.35 -5.21 -10.02
CA MET A 18 4.15 -4.28 -8.91
C MET A 18 4.25 -2.83 -9.36
N THR A 19 3.30 -2.01 -8.95
CA THR A 19 3.38 -0.53 -9.01
C THR A 19 3.17 0.11 -7.64
N GLY A 20 2.66 -0.65 -6.66
CA GLY A 20 2.36 -0.15 -5.32
C GLY A 20 2.01 -1.25 -4.33
N GLY A 21 1.58 -0.85 -3.13
CA GLY A 21 1.28 -1.76 -2.02
C GLY A 21 0.15 -2.78 -2.28
N LEU A 22 -0.67 -2.58 -3.33
CA LEU A 22 -1.65 -3.57 -3.76
C LEU A 22 -0.99 -4.92 -4.08
N ALA A 23 0.13 -4.89 -4.82
CA ALA A 23 0.86 -6.09 -5.22
C ALA A 23 1.42 -6.86 -4.01
N ASP A 24 1.93 -6.12 -3.00
CA ASP A 24 2.42 -6.72 -1.75
C ASP A 24 1.30 -7.47 -1.03
N VAL A 25 0.12 -6.85 -0.90
CA VAL A 25 -1.04 -7.49 -0.26
C VAL A 25 -1.49 -8.72 -1.03
N ALA A 26 -1.66 -8.60 -2.35
CA ALA A 26 -2.16 -9.68 -3.19
C ALA A 26 -1.21 -10.89 -3.27
N GLY A 27 0.09 -10.67 -3.04
CA GLY A 27 1.08 -11.76 -2.96
C GLY A 27 1.23 -12.36 -1.57
N SER A 28 1.21 -11.52 -0.52
CA SER A 28 1.56 -11.94 0.84
C SER A 28 0.36 -12.42 1.67
N LEU A 29 -0.82 -11.77 1.55
CA LEU A 29 -2.02 -12.17 2.29
C LEU A 29 -2.43 -13.62 2.02
N PRO A 30 -2.48 -14.12 0.75
CA PRO A 30 -2.82 -15.51 0.47
C PRO A 30 -1.86 -16.51 1.14
N ALA A 31 -0.55 -16.21 1.15
CA ALA A 31 0.45 -17.05 1.81
C ALA A 31 0.24 -17.10 3.33
N ALA A 32 -0.07 -15.97 3.96
CA ALA A 32 -0.41 -15.92 5.38
C ALA A 32 -1.72 -16.63 5.71
N MET A 33 -2.75 -16.50 4.86
CA MET A 33 -4.03 -17.21 5.01
C MET A 33 -3.88 -18.74 4.86
N ALA A 34 -2.92 -19.19 4.05
CA ALA A 34 -2.64 -20.62 3.91
C ALA A 34 -2.21 -21.28 5.22
N SER A 35 -1.49 -20.56 6.10
CA SER A 35 -1.13 -21.03 7.44
C SER A 35 -2.34 -21.21 8.36
N LEU A 36 -3.47 -20.57 8.04
CA LEU A 36 -4.76 -20.71 8.72
C LEU A 36 -5.69 -21.74 8.04
N GLY A 37 -5.16 -22.49 7.05
CA GLY A 37 -5.91 -23.56 6.38
C GLY A 37 -6.71 -23.11 5.16
N VAL A 38 -6.56 -21.87 4.69
CA VAL A 38 -7.24 -21.36 3.48
C VAL A 38 -6.53 -21.88 2.22
N GLU A 39 -7.30 -22.32 1.23
CA GLU A 39 -6.81 -22.63 -0.12
C GLU A 39 -7.09 -21.44 -1.05
N THR A 40 -6.06 -20.90 -1.70
CA THR A 40 -6.22 -19.72 -2.54
C THR A 40 -5.77 -19.98 -3.98
N LEU A 41 -6.64 -19.62 -4.92
CA LEU A 41 -6.30 -19.43 -6.33
C LEU A 41 -6.23 -17.93 -6.61
N ILE A 42 -5.03 -17.46 -6.90
CA ILE A 42 -4.82 -16.06 -7.30
C ILE A 42 -4.98 -15.95 -8.81
N MET A 43 -5.75 -14.95 -9.26
CA MET A 43 -5.88 -14.58 -10.67
C MET A 43 -5.27 -13.18 -10.90
N MET A 44 -4.44 -13.06 -11.92
CA MET A 44 -3.82 -11.81 -12.36
C MET A 44 -3.81 -11.75 -13.90
N PRO A 45 -3.88 -10.57 -14.54
CA PRO A 45 -3.62 -10.45 -15.96
C PRO A 45 -2.20 -10.91 -16.32
N LYS A 46 -2.03 -11.57 -17.46
CA LYS A 46 -0.70 -11.97 -17.96
C LYS A 46 -0.04 -10.79 -18.67
N TYR A 47 0.63 -9.95 -17.90
CA TYR A 47 1.35 -8.80 -18.44
C TYR A 47 2.64 -9.19 -19.17
N ARG A 48 3.20 -8.24 -19.93
CA ARG A 48 4.51 -8.36 -20.57
C ARG A 48 5.56 -8.78 -19.53
N GLY A 49 6.38 -9.78 -19.88
CA GLY A 49 7.44 -10.31 -19.01
C GLY A 49 7.00 -11.47 -18.10
N VAL A 50 5.70 -11.76 -18.00
CA VAL A 50 5.21 -12.96 -17.32
C VAL A 50 5.17 -14.13 -18.30
N ALA A 51 6.22 -14.95 -18.30
CA ALA A 51 6.38 -16.05 -19.26
C ALA A 51 5.59 -17.33 -18.92
N ILE A 52 5.08 -17.42 -17.70
CA ILE A 52 4.40 -18.61 -17.16
C ILE A 52 2.88 -18.45 -17.18
N SER A 53 2.15 -19.57 -17.21
CA SER A 53 0.68 -19.56 -17.12
C SER A 53 0.18 -19.86 -15.71
N GLU A 54 1.02 -20.48 -14.87
CA GLU A 54 0.72 -20.85 -13.48
C GLU A 54 1.99 -20.88 -12.63
N LYS A 55 1.87 -20.59 -11.33
CA LYS A 55 2.95 -20.67 -10.35
C LYS A 55 2.43 -21.02 -8.97
N GLN A 56 3.02 -22.02 -8.32
CA GLN A 56 2.85 -22.25 -6.88
C GLN A 56 3.62 -21.17 -6.11
N ILE A 57 2.92 -20.43 -5.25
CA ILE A 57 3.51 -19.34 -4.44
C ILE A 57 3.85 -19.84 -3.04
N ALA A 58 2.92 -20.57 -2.45
CA ALA A 58 3.05 -21.17 -1.11
C ALA A 58 2.21 -22.47 -1.06
N PRO A 59 2.34 -23.31 -0.04
CA PRO A 59 1.42 -24.41 0.19
C PRO A 59 -0.04 -23.95 0.14
N ASN A 60 -0.88 -24.61 -0.64
CA ASN A 60 -2.29 -24.25 -0.89
C ASN A 60 -2.52 -22.88 -1.56
N VAL A 61 -1.49 -22.23 -2.14
CA VAL A 61 -1.61 -20.96 -2.86
C VAL A 61 -0.96 -21.06 -4.22
N ARG A 62 -1.76 -20.95 -5.27
CA ARG A 62 -1.26 -20.91 -6.65
C ARG A 62 -1.77 -19.66 -7.37
N ALA A 63 -0.94 -19.12 -8.24
CA ALA A 63 -1.28 -18.01 -9.13
C ALA A 63 -1.50 -18.52 -10.55
N ARG A 64 -2.52 -17.96 -11.20
CA ARG A 64 -2.88 -18.20 -12.59
C ARG A 64 -3.00 -16.89 -13.33
N PHE A 65 -2.66 -16.88 -14.61
CA PHE A 65 -2.60 -15.66 -15.40
C PHE A 65 -3.65 -15.70 -16.51
N ILE A 66 -4.44 -14.62 -16.63
CA ILE A 66 -5.45 -14.47 -17.68
C ILE A 66 -4.80 -13.82 -18.89
N GLU A 67 -4.74 -14.57 -19.98
CA GLU A 67 -4.04 -14.18 -21.20
C GLU A 67 -4.94 -13.39 -22.15
N ASN A 68 -4.40 -12.28 -22.65
CA ASN A 68 -4.89 -11.56 -23.83
C ASN A 68 -3.76 -10.65 -24.30
N GLU A 69 -3.11 -11.01 -25.39
CA GLU A 69 -1.98 -10.28 -25.94
C GLU A 69 -2.29 -8.80 -26.22
N ALA A 70 -3.45 -8.53 -26.84
CA ALA A 70 -3.85 -7.16 -27.18
C ALA A 70 -4.06 -6.28 -25.95
N TYR A 71 -4.54 -6.86 -24.86
CA TYR A 71 -4.85 -6.12 -23.63
C TYR A 71 -3.66 -6.02 -22.67
N PHE A 72 -2.84 -7.08 -22.53
CA PHE A 72 -1.90 -7.16 -21.42
C PHE A 72 -0.43 -7.20 -21.82
N ASN A 73 -0.07 -7.52 -23.07
CA ASN A 73 1.32 -7.44 -23.51
C ASN A 73 1.73 -6.00 -23.89
N ARG A 74 1.72 -5.11 -22.88
CA ARG A 74 2.03 -3.68 -23.02
C ARG A 74 3.16 -3.26 -22.09
N ALA A 75 3.74 -2.07 -22.33
CA ALA A 75 4.87 -1.58 -21.55
C ALA A 75 4.52 -1.25 -20.10
N GLY A 76 3.33 -0.68 -19.86
CA GLY A 76 2.83 -0.35 -18.53
C GLY A 76 1.59 -1.16 -18.16
N LEU A 77 1.31 -1.27 -16.86
CA LEU A 77 0.15 -2.01 -16.34
C LEU A 77 -1.17 -1.29 -16.66
N TYR A 78 -1.21 0.02 -16.46
CA TYR A 78 -2.43 0.85 -16.57
C TYR A 78 -2.36 1.89 -17.66
N GLY A 79 -1.16 2.29 -18.06
CA GLY A 79 -0.91 3.38 -18.99
C GLY A 79 0.55 3.44 -19.42
N ASN A 80 0.90 4.55 -20.07
CA ASN A 80 2.26 4.89 -20.50
C ASN A 80 2.53 6.39 -20.26
N ASP A 81 3.60 6.93 -20.82
CA ASP A 81 3.99 8.35 -20.68
C ASP A 81 2.91 9.35 -21.17
N ARG A 82 1.90 8.89 -21.91
CA ARG A 82 0.77 9.69 -22.40
C ARG A 82 -0.46 9.62 -21.48
N GLY A 83 -0.39 8.86 -20.39
CA GLY A 83 -1.50 8.65 -19.44
C GLY A 83 -2.08 7.23 -19.50
N ASP A 84 -3.26 7.07 -18.91
CA ASP A 84 -3.95 5.79 -18.84
C ASP A 84 -4.36 5.27 -20.22
N TYR A 85 -4.35 3.95 -20.38
CA TYR A 85 -4.85 3.32 -21.61
C TYR A 85 -6.35 3.56 -21.75
N PRO A 86 -6.82 4.04 -22.91
CA PRO A 86 -8.24 4.41 -23.13
C PRO A 86 -9.18 3.20 -23.10
N ASP A 87 -8.64 1.99 -23.26
CA ASP A 87 -9.38 0.72 -23.24
C ASP A 87 -9.29 0.00 -21.88
N ASN A 88 -8.93 0.68 -20.80
CA ASN A 88 -8.84 0.08 -19.47
C ASN A 88 -10.17 -0.53 -19.00
N LEU A 89 -11.31 0.04 -19.38
CA LEU A 89 -12.62 -0.53 -19.09
C LEU A 89 -12.76 -1.94 -19.67
N GLN A 90 -12.45 -2.11 -20.97
CA GLN A 90 -12.53 -3.41 -21.64
C GLN A 90 -11.50 -4.38 -21.10
N ARG A 91 -10.27 -3.92 -20.87
CA ARG A 91 -9.17 -4.73 -20.34
C ARG A 91 -9.52 -5.39 -19.01
N PHE A 92 -9.98 -4.61 -18.05
CA PHE A 92 -10.30 -5.13 -16.72
C PHE A 92 -11.68 -5.80 -16.65
N SER A 93 -12.64 -5.42 -17.50
CA SER A 93 -13.86 -6.20 -17.71
C SER A 93 -13.53 -7.61 -18.23
N PHE A 94 -12.71 -7.72 -19.29
CA PHE A 94 -12.24 -9.00 -19.81
C PHE A 94 -11.55 -9.84 -18.71
N PHE A 95 -10.68 -9.22 -17.92
CA PHE A 95 -10.02 -9.90 -16.80
C PHE A 95 -11.01 -10.48 -15.80
N CYS A 96 -12.00 -9.69 -15.35
CA CYS A 96 -12.99 -10.13 -14.36
C CYS A 96 -13.83 -11.31 -14.88
N HIS A 97 -14.31 -11.24 -16.12
CA HIS A 97 -15.02 -12.36 -16.76
C HIS A 97 -14.12 -13.58 -16.87
N GLY A 98 -12.90 -13.40 -17.39
CA GLY A 98 -11.91 -14.47 -17.57
C GLY A 98 -11.54 -15.18 -16.28
N ALA A 99 -11.43 -14.45 -15.16
CA ALA A 99 -11.09 -15.01 -13.85
C ALA A 99 -12.19 -15.96 -13.34
N LEU A 100 -13.47 -15.58 -13.44
CA LEU A 100 -14.60 -16.43 -13.03
C LEU A 100 -14.72 -17.67 -13.93
N GLU A 101 -14.60 -17.48 -15.24
CA GLU A 101 -14.67 -18.60 -16.19
C GLU A 101 -13.49 -19.58 -16.04
N ALA A 102 -12.29 -19.06 -15.77
CA ALA A 102 -11.12 -19.91 -15.50
C ALA A 102 -11.31 -20.74 -14.24
N ALA A 103 -11.76 -20.14 -13.14
CA ALA A 103 -12.04 -20.86 -11.89
C ALA A 103 -13.08 -21.97 -12.10
N LYS A 104 -14.15 -21.71 -12.86
CA LYS A 104 -15.17 -22.71 -13.20
C LYS A 104 -14.61 -23.84 -14.06
N ARG A 105 -13.84 -23.51 -15.08
CA ARG A 105 -13.24 -24.49 -16.01
C ARG A 105 -12.26 -25.42 -15.30
N GLU A 106 -11.56 -24.91 -14.27
CA GLU A 106 -10.64 -25.70 -13.44
C GLU A 106 -11.34 -26.49 -12.32
N GLY A 107 -12.65 -26.35 -12.17
CA GLY A 107 -13.39 -26.95 -11.05
C GLY A 107 -13.04 -26.35 -9.68
N PHE A 108 -12.36 -25.20 -9.65
CA PHE A 108 -12.06 -24.51 -8.41
C PHE A 108 -13.29 -23.70 -7.97
N ARG A 109 -14.23 -24.35 -7.26
CA ARG A 109 -15.40 -23.69 -6.70
C ARG A 109 -15.00 -22.94 -5.43
N PRO A 110 -14.89 -21.59 -5.46
CA PRO A 110 -14.54 -20.82 -4.27
C PRO A 110 -15.71 -20.71 -3.31
N ASP A 111 -15.44 -20.57 -2.01
CA ASP A 111 -16.40 -20.08 -1.02
C ASP A 111 -16.46 -18.55 -1.11
N ILE A 112 -15.32 -17.89 -1.41
CA ILE A 112 -15.18 -16.43 -1.47
C ILE A 112 -14.44 -16.03 -2.75
N VAL A 113 -14.93 -14.99 -3.43
CA VAL A 113 -14.20 -14.20 -4.42
C VAL A 113 -13.73 -12.92 -3.76
N HIS A 114 -12.41 -12.76 -3.64
CA HIS A 114 -11.80 -11.58 -3.05
C HIS A 114 -11.23 -10.69 -4.16
N ALA A 115 -11.85 -9.55 -4.37
CA ALA A 115 -11.49 -8.54 -5.35
C ALA A 115 -10.68 -7.40 -4.72
N HIS A 116 -9.77 -6.80 -5.47
CA HIS A 116 -8.89 -5.73 -5.02
C HIS A 116 -8.97 -4.50 -5.94
N ASP A 117 -9.37 -3.36 -5.40
CA ASP A 117 -9.52 -2.06 -6.07
C ASP A 117 -10.45 -2.08 -7.30
N TRP A 118 -10.48 -0.95 -8.03
CA TRP A 118 -11.42 -0.73 -9.13
C TRP A 118 -11.24 -1.73 -10.30
N GLN A 119 -10.01 -2.22 -10.50
CA GLN A 119 -9.69 -3.14 -11.60
C GLN A 119 -10.44 -4.47 -11.50
N THR A 120 -10.81 -4.86 -10.29
CA THR A 120 -11.54 -6.10 -10.05
C THR A 120 -12.93 -5.87 -9.42
N ALA A 121 -13.31 -4.61 -9.23
CA ALA A 121 -14.60 -4.25 -8.61
C ALA A 121 -15.84 -4.69 -9.42
N LEU A 122 -15.66 -5.09 -10.67
CA LEU A 122 -16.72 -5.69 -11.47
C LEU A 122 -17.10 -7.11 -10.97
N LEU A 123 -16.20 -7.83 -10.30
CA LEU A 123 -16.44 -9.21 -9.83
C LEU A 123 -17.64 -9.36 -8.90
N PRO A 124 -17.87 -8.54 -7.87
CA PRO A 124 -19.07 -8.60 -7.04
C PRO A 124 -20.37 -8.45 -7.86
N VAL A 125 -20.38 -7.58 -8.87
CA VAL A 125 -21.53 -7.37 -9.75
C VAL A 125 -21.78 -8.63 -10.60
N LEU A 126 -20.75 -9.16 -11.24
CA LEU A 126 -20.82 -10.38 -12.05
C LEU A 126 -21.28 -11.59 -11.21
N LEU A 127 -20.78 -11.73 -9.99
CA LEU A 127 -21.23 -12.78 -9.07
C LEU A 127 -22.71 -12.65 -8.75
N LYS A 128 -23.20 -11.44 -8.48
CA LYS A 128 -24.63 -11.22 -8.20
C LYS A 128 -25.51 -11.69 -9.37
N ILE A 129 -25.07 -11.43 -10.61
CA ILE A 129 -25.77 -11.86 -11.82
C ILE A 129 -25.67 -13.39 -11.97
N LYS A 130 -24.47 -13.94 -11.85
CA LYS A 130 -24.23 -15.40 -12.03
C LYS A 130 -24.89 -16.26 -10.97
N LYS A 131 -25.07 -15.80 -9.73
CA LYS A 131 -25.78 -16.54 -8.67
C LYS A 131 -27.20 -16.95 -9.07
N ALA A 132 -27.87 -16.14 -9.91
CA ALA A 132 -29.22 -16.43 -10.37
C ALA A 132 -29.30 -17.49 -11.47
N SER A 133 -28.23 -17.65 -12.27
CA SER A 133 -28.23 -18.46 -13.50
C SER A 133 -27.24 -19.63 -13.49
N ASP A 134 -26.25 -19.63 -12.61
CA ASP A 134 -25.17 -20.63 -12.60
C ASP A 134 -25.02 -21.28 -11.21
N PRO A 135 -25.37 -22.58 -11.06
CA PRO A 135 -25.25 -23.30 -9.79
C PRO A 135 -23.82 -23.32 -9.21
N PHE A 136 -22.79 -23.14 -10.05
CA PHE A 136 -21.40 -23.11 -9.60
C PHE A 136 -21.13 -21.93 -8.67
N PHE A 137 -21.78 -20.78 -8.90
CA PHE A 137 -21.57 -19.56 -8.15
C PHE A 137 -22.68 -19.27 -7.11
N ARG A 138 -23.70 -20.10 -6.97
CA ARG A 138 -24.91 -19.82 -6.16
C ARG A 138 -24.60 -19.35 -4.75
N ASP A 139 -23.68 -20.01 -4.05
CA ASP A 139 -23.38 -19.76 -2.62
C ASP A 139 -22.11 -18.94 -2.40
N VAL A 140 -21.41 -18.60 -3.49
CA VAL A 140 -20.12 -17.87 -3.44
C VAL A 140 -20.33 -16.46 -2.90
N LYS A 141 -19.55 -16.05 -1.90
CA LYS A 141 -19.56 -14.70 -1.36
C LYS A 141 -18.48 -13.84 -1.98
N SER A 142 -18.63 -12.53 -1.89
CA SER A 142 -17.68 -11.55 -2.43
C SER A 142 -17.14 -10.62 -1.34
N VAL A 143 -15.82 -10.42 -1.36
CA VAL A 143 -15.13 -9.40 -0.57
C VAL A 143 -14.44 -8.44 -1.55
N LEU A 144 -14.57 -7.14 -1.31
CA LEU A 144 -13.85 -6.11 -2.06
C LEU A 144 -12.93 -5.33 -1.12
N THR A 145 -11.63 -5.41 -1.36
CA THR A 145 -10.64 -4.57 -0.65
C THR A 145 -10.39 -3.28 -1.43
N VAL A 146 -10.56 -2.15 -0.76
CA VAL A 146 -10.19 -0.82 -1.25
C VAL A 146 -8.83 -0.45 -0.68
N HIS A 147 -7.80 -0.42 -1.54
CA HIS A 147 -6.45 -0.01 -1.15
C HIS A 147 -6.28 1.51 -1.19
N ASN A 148 -6.90 2.16 -2.19
CA ASN A 148 -6.89 3.62 -2.28
C ASN A 148 -8.15 4.12 -2.99
N LEU A 149 -9.04 4.76 -2.24
CA LEU A 149 -10.33 5.24 -2.73
C LEU A 149 -10.21 6.38 -3.77
N ALA A 150 -9.05 7.02 -3.88
CA ALA A 150 -8.82 8.04 -4.91
C ALA A 150 -8.83 7.47 -6.33
N TYR A 151 -8.58 6.16 -6.49
CA TYR A 151 -8.60 5.46 -7.77
C TYR A 151 -9.89 4.67 -7.91
N GLN A 152 -10.82 5.14 -8.75
CA GLN A 152 -12.21 4.65 -8.80
C GLN A 152 -12.58 3.90 -10.08
N GLY A 153 -11.73 3.95 -11.11
CA GLY A 153 -12.09 3.40 -12.43
C GLY A 153 -13.25 4.16 -13.06
N LEU A 154 -13.00 5.45 -13.36
CA LEU A 154 -13.98 6.35 -13.95
C LEU A 154 -13.89 6.34 -15.48
N PHE A 155 -15.01 6.05 -16.15
CA PHE A 155 -15.07 5.99 -17.62
C PHE A 155 -16.27 6.76 -18.18
N PRO A 156 -16.21 7.24 -19.44
CA PRO A 156 -17.34 7.91 -20.07
C PRO A 156 -18.57 7.00 -20.17
N HIS A 157 -19.77 7.53 -19.87
CA HIS A 157 -21.04 6.80 -19.97
C HIS A 157 -21.21 6.04 -21.29
N LYS A 158 -20.86 6.65 -22.42
CA LYS A 158 -20.95 6.02 -23.76
C LYS A 158 -20.24 4.66 -23.87
N GLN A 159 -19.32 4.35 -22.98
CA GLN A 159 -18.61 3.08 -22.93
C GLN A 159 -19.37 1.99 -22.14
N TYR A 160 -20.51 2.29 -21.51
CA TYR A 160 -21.22 1.34 -20.65
C TYR A 160 -21.59 0.03 -21.39
N GLY A 161 -22.01 0.13 -22.65
CA GLY A 161 -22.33 -1.05 -23.47
C GLY A 161 -21.17 -2.06 -23.62
N LEU A 162 -19.91 -1.61 -23.43
CA LEU A 162 -18.73 -2.48 -23.51
C LEU A 162 -18.61 -3.46 -22.30
N LEU A 163 -19.35 -3.21 -21.22
CA LEU A 163 -19.44 -4.15 -20.09
C LEU A 163 -20.32 -5.36 -20.38
N GLY A 164 -21.20 -5.29 -21.40
CA GLY A 164 -22.14 -6.37 -21.73
C GLY A 164 -23.19 -6.64 -20.63
N LEU A 165 -23.47 -5.64 -19.78
CA LEU A 165 -24.41 -5.74 -18.66
C LEU A 165 -25.75 -5.09 -18.99
N ASP A 166 -26.78 -5.49 -18.21
CA ASP A 166 -28.12 -4.89 -18.32
C ASP A 166 -28.05 -3.37 -18.14
N PRO A 167 -28.66 -2.58 -19.06
CA PRO A 167 -28.67 -1.11 -18.96
C PRO A 167 -29.24 -0.56 -17.64
N SER A 168 -30.14 -1.28 -16.97
CA SER A 168 -30.72 -0.86 -15.68
C SER A 168 -29.71 -0.75 -14.55
N LEU A 169 -28.55 -1.41 -14.66
CA LEU A 169 -27.45 -1.31 -13.71
C LEU A 169 -26.68 0.03 -13.82
N TYR A 170 -26.86 0.78 -14.94
CA TYR A 170 -26.39 2.17 -15.02
C TYR A 170 -27.39 3.09 -14.32
N SER A 171 -27.35 3.08 -13.00
CA SER A 171 -28.24 3.84 -12.14
C SER A 171 -27.48 4.37 -10.90
N ILE A 172 -28.13 5.23 -10.11
CA ILE A 172 -27.57 5.78 -8.87
C ILE A 172 -27.18 4.66 -7.88
N ASP A 173 -27.93 3.56 -7.84
CA ASP A 173 -27.61 2.39 -7.02
C ASP A 173 -26.76 1.34 -7.76
N GLY A 174 -26.07 1.75 -8.84
CA GLY A 174 -25.20 0.92 -9.65
C GLY A 174 -23.95 1.69 -10.11
N PHE A 175 -23.72 1.72 -11.42
CA PHE A 175 -22.49 2.26 -12.02
C PHE A 175 -22.48 3.78 -12.22
N GLU A 176 -23.63 4.45 -12.25
CA GLU A 176 -23.71 5.89 -12.53
C GLU A 176 -23.03 6.72 -11.45
N PHE A 177 -22.15 7.64 -11.83
CA PHE A 177 -21.46 8.55 -10.95
C PHE A 177 -21.14 9.86 -11.66
N TYR A 178 -21.95 10.90 -11.41
CA TYR A 178 -21.83 12.22 -12.06
C TYR A 178 -21.71 12.13 -13.59
N GLY A 179 -22.58 11.35 -14.23
CA GLY A 179 -22.59 11.14 -15.67
C GLY A 179 -21.50 10.22 -16.23
N LYS A 180 -20.73 9.56 -15.36
CA LYS A 180 -19.68 8.59 -15.71
C LYS A 180 -20.01 7.20 -15.18
N ILE A 181 -19.32 6.20 -15.70
CA ILE A 181 -19.23 4.86 -15.09
C ILE A 181 -18.24 4.94 -13.95
N ASN A 182 -18.57 4.38 -12.78
CA ASN A 182 -17.64 4.19 -11.68
C ASN A 182 -17.64 2.71 -11.28
N LEU A 183 -16.56 2.00 -11.62
CA LEU A 183 -16.45 0.57 -11.34
C LEU A 183 -16.35 0.28 -9.85
N LEU A 184 -15.54 1.07 -9.11
CA LEU A 184 -15.37 0.89 -7.67
C LEU A 184 -16.68 1.09 -6.92
N LYS A 185 -17.47 2.11 -7.29
CA LYS A 185 -18.79 2.36 -6.71
C LYS A 185 -19.70 1.15 -6.85
N ALA A 186 -19.80 0.60 -8.06
CA ALA A 186 -20.62 -0.59 -8.29
C ALA A 186 -20.11 -1.77 -7.45
N GLY A 187 -18.80 -2.02 -7.43
CA GLY A 187 -18.22 -3.06 -6.59
C GLY A 187 -18.57 -2.90 -5.11
N LEU A 188 -18.47 -1.68 -4.56
CA LEU A 188 -18.83 -1.36 -3.18
C LEU A 188 -20.30 -1.66 -2.87
N LEU A 189 -21.20 -1.34 -3.79
CA LEU A 189 -22.65 -1.58 -3.61
C LEU A 189 -23.01 -3.07 -3.63
N TYR A 190 -22.31 -3.87 -4.46
CA TYR A 190 -22.67 -5.27 -4.70
C TYR A 190 -21.85 -6.28 -3.89
N ALA A 191 -20.71 -5.92 -3.30
CA ALA A 191 -19.91 -6.81 -2.48
C ALA A 191 -20.65 -7.25 -1.20
N ASP A 192 -20.50 -8.52 -0.78
CA ASP A 192 -21.05 -9.01 0.48
C ASP A 192 -20.34 -8.34 1.69
N ALA A 193 -19.01 -8.20 1.64
CA ALA A 193 -18.23 -7.40 2.58
C ALA A 193 -17.24 -6.47 1.85
N VAL A 194 -16.93 -5.34 2.48
CA VAL A 194 -15.92 -4.39 2.04
C VAL A 194 -14.81 -4.34 3.08
N THR A 195 -13.57 -4.44 2.63
CA THR A 195 -12.41 -4.21 3.50
C THR A 195 -11.61 -3.01 3.00
N THR A 196 -10.90 -2.37 3.90
CA THR A 196 -9.87 -1.38 3.55
C THR A 196 -8.67 -1.55 4.47
N VAL A 197 -7.58 -0.88 4.17
CA VAL A 197 -6.24 -1.24 4.61
C VAL A 197 -5.82 -0.58 5.94
N SER A 198 -6.76 0.01 6.67
CA SER A 198 -6.52 0.49 8.03
C SER A 198 -7.84 0.81 8.77
N PRO A 199 -7.93 0.65 10.11
CA PRO A 199 -9.10 1.05 10.90
C PRO A 199 -9.38 2.55 10.83
N THR A 200 -8.36 3.39 10.90
CA THR A 200 -8.52 4.85 10.79
C THR A 200 -8.94 5.24 9.39
N TYR A 201 -8.33 4.67 8.35
CA TYR A 201 -8.74 4.94 6.97
C TYR A 201 -10.20 4.51 6.70
N ALA A 202 -10.66 3.41 7.28
CA ALA A 202 -12.06 2.99 7.20
C ALA A 202 -13.02 4.07 7.74
N LYS A 203 -12.62 4.82 8.77
CA LYS A 203 -13.40 5.95 9.30
C LYS A 203 -13.27 7.18 8.40
N GLU A 204 -12.06 7.50 7.94
CA GLU A 204 -11.77 8.67 7.11
C GLU A 204 -12.55 8.64 5.79
N ILE A 205 -12.59 7.51 5.07
CA ILE A 205 -13.29 7.39 3.78
C ILE A 205 -14.82 7.54 3.89
N GLN A 206 -15.38 7.50 5.09
CA GLN A 206 -16.77 7.80 5.37
C GLN A 206 -17.05 9.30 5.48
N THR A 207 -16.01 10.14 5.46
CA THR A 207 -16.12 11.60 5.56
C THR A 207 -16.02 12.26 4.19
N ARG A 208 -16.59 13.45 4.05
CA ARG A 208 -16.50 14.25 2.82
C ARG A 208 -15.06 14.58 2.43
N GLN A 209 -14.18 14.74 3.41
CA GLN A 209 -12.77 15.10 3.20
C GLN A 209 -11.98 14.00 2.50
N PHE A 210 -12.26 12.72 2.79
CA PHE A 210 -11.49 11.58 2.30
C PHE A 210 -12.34 10.58 1.49
N GLY A 211 -13.64 10.86 1.32
CA GLY A 211 -14.57 9.97 0.60
C GLY A 211 -14.51 10.09 -0.92
N PHE A 212 -13.85 11.11 -1.46
CA PHE A 212 -13.73 11.34 -2.91
C PHE A 212 -15.06 11.25 -3.67
N GLY A 213 -16.17 11.69 -3.04
CA GLY A 213 -17.53 11.64 -3.55
C GLY A 213 -18.24 10.28 -3.36
N LEU A 214 -17.57 9.29 -2.79
CA LEU A 214 -18.14 7.97 -2.47
C LEU A 214 -18.53 7.82 -0.99
N GLU A 215 -18.36 8.84 -0.15
CA GLU A 215 -18.69 8.78 1.28
C GLU A 215 -20.12 8.34 1.56
N GLY A 216 -21.07 8.76 0.74
CA GLY A 216 -22.46 8.33 0.84
C GLY A 216 -22.67 6.83 0.58
N VAL A 217 -21.97 6.29 -0.41
CA VAL A 217 -21.97 4.86 -0.74
C VAL A 217 -21.33 4.05 0.39
N ILE A 218 -20.17 4.52 0.88
CA ILE A 218 -19.43 3.84 1.95
C ILE A 218 -20.22 3.85 3.25
N ASN A 219 -20.87 4.97 3.59
CA ASN A 219 -21.75 5.06 4.77
C ASN A 219 -22.93 4.08 4.70
N LYS A 220 -23.54 3.88 3.52
CA LYS A 220 -24.56 2.82 3.32
C LYS A 220 -24.00 1.41 3.61
N ARG A 221 -22.68 1.21 3.44
CA ARG A 221 -21.97 -0.06 3.63
C ARG A 221 -21.22 -0.16 4.96
N SER A 222 -21.35 0.82 5.87
CA SER A 222 -20.58 0.94 7.11
C SER A 222 -20.63 -0.31 8.00
N LYS A 223 -21.78 -1.01 8.04
CA LYS A 223 -21.94 -2.26 8.82
C LYS A 223 -21.09 -3.43 8.28
N ASN A 224 -20.74 -3.41 7.00
CA ASN A 224 -19.97 -4.44 6.30
C ASN A 224 -18.59 -3.92 5.88
N LEU A 225 -18.15 -2.77 6.42
CA LEU A 225 -16.86 -2.17 6.17
C LEU A 225 -15.88 -2.52 7.29
N HIS A 226 -14.77 -3.15 6.95
CA HIS A 226 -13.75 -3.59 7.88
C HIS A 226 -12.40 -2.94 7.56
N GLY A 227 -11.82 -2.20 8.49
CA GLY A 227 -10.47 -1.66 8.41
C GLY A 227 -9.45 -2.68 8.93
N ILE A 228 -8.59 -3.21 8.07
CA ILE A 228 -7.59 -4.21 8.43
C ILE A 228 -6.22 -3.72 7.94
N LEU A 229 -5.29 -3.46 8.86
CA LEU A 229 -3.92 -3.07 8.50
C LEU A 229 -3.26 -4.15 7.63
N ASN A 230 -2.52 -3.71 6.62
CA ASN A 230 -1.66 -4.60 5.85
C ASN A 230 -0.55 -5.14 6.75
N GLY A 231 -0.12 -6.35 6.46
CA GLY A 231 1.09 -6.89 7.06
C GLY A 231 2.35 -6.44 6.33
N LEU A 232 3.49 -6.70 6.92
CA LEU A 232 4.82 -6.57 6.34
C LEU A 232 5.41 -7.95 6.09
N ASP A 233 6.09 -8.15 4.97
CA ASP A 233 6.94 -9.33 4.77
C ASP A 233 8.18 -9.20 5.64
N THR A 234 8.11 -9.82 6.82
CA THR A 234 9.16 -9.77 7.83
C THR A 234 10.38 -10.65 7.48
N ALA A 235 10.32 -11.45 6.43
CA ALA A 235 11.49 -12.17 5.91
C ALA A 235 12.28 -11.30 4.92
N LEU A 236 11.57 -10.52 4.09
CA LEU A 236 12.19 -9.56 3.18
C LEU A 236 12.77 -8.36 3.95
N TRP A 237 12.00 -7.81 4.90
CA TRP A 237 12.36 -6.62 5.68
C TRP A 237 12.85 -7.03 7.08
N ASP A 238 14.07 -7.62 7.13
CA ASP A 238 14.71 -8.04 8.39
C ASP A 238 16.19 -7.64 8.44
N PRO A 239 16.56 -6.61 9.23
CA PRO A 239 17.94 -6.16 9.29
C PRO A 239 18.92 -7.21 9.84
N SER A 240 18.43 -8.29 10.47
CA SER A 240 19.29 -9.38 10.95
C SER A 240 19.76 -10.32 9.83
N GLY A 241 19.01 -10.41 8.73
CA GLY A 241 19.29 -11.28 7.58
C GLY A 241 19.43 -10.58 6.23
N ASP A 242 19.23 -9.26 6.20
CA ASP A 242 19.22 -8.47 4.97
C ASP A 242 20.63 -8.37 4.34
N LYS A 243 20.78 -8.94 3.16
CA LYS A 243 22.05 -8.95 2.39
C LYS A 243 22.32 -7.64 1.64
N GLN A 244 21.36 -6.70 1.64
CA GLN A 244 21.45 -5.43 0.91
C GLN A 244 21.98 -4.29 1.79
N ILE A 245 22.22 -4.55 3.09
CA ILE A 245 22.76 -3.59 4.04
C ILE A 245 24.21 -3.93 4.41
N SER A 246 24.98 -2.93 4.83
CA SER A 246 26.42 -3.08 5.08
C SER A 246 26.77 -3.91 6.33
N ALA A 247 25.86 -4.00 7.29
CA ALA A 247 26.02 -4.79 8.50
C ALA A 247 24.68 -5.25 9.06
N ALA A 248 24.57 -6.51 9.46
CA ALA A 248 23.40 -7.05 10.10
C ALA A 248 23.26 -6.52 11.55
N TYR A 249 22.00 -6.35 12.01
CA TYR A 249 21.71 -5.94 13.38
C TYR A 249 20.29 -6.36 13.80
N SER A 250 19.98 -6.24 15.08
CA SER A 250 18.68 -6.58 15.64
C SER A 250 18.26 -5.60 16.74
N SER A 251 17.05 -5.74 17.29
CA SER A 251 16.60 -4.95 18.46
C SER A 251 17.46 -5.19 19.71
N THR A 252 18.12 -6.33 19.84
CA THR A 252 19.01 -6.63 20.94
C THR A 252 20.43 -6.08 20.76
N ASP A 253 20.89 -5.95 19.50
CA ASP A 253 22.21 -5.40 19.16
C ASP A 253 22.10 -4.43 17.97
N LEU A 254 22.24 -3.14 18.25
CA LEU A 254 22.19 -2.04 17.29
C LEU A 254 23.57 -1.64 16.73
N SER A 255 24.64 -2.39 16.99
CA SER A 255 25.99 -2.05 16.54
C SER A 255 26.08 -1.94 15.02
N GLY A 256 25.48 -2.89 14.30
CA GLY A 256 25.42 -2.87 12.82
C GLY A 256 24.69 -1.66 12.24
N LYS A 257 23.68 -1.12 12.94
CA LYS A 257 22.98 0.11 12.48
C LYS A 257 23.91 1.31 12.42
N LYS A 258 24.90 1.42 13.32
CA LYS A 258 25.92 2.49 13.26
C LYS A 258 26.79 2.38 12.02
N ALA A 259 27.17 1.14 11.63
CA ALA A 259 27.89 0.90 10.40
C ALA A 259 27.05 1.24 9.15
N CYS A 260 25.78 0.83 9.12
CA CYS A 260 24.83 1.18 8.04
C CYS A 260 24.67 2.71 7.91
N LYS A 261 24.63 3.46 9.01
CA LYS A 261 24.59 4.92 8.98
C LYS A 261 25.85 5.53 8.34
N ALA A 262 27.02 5.10 8.77
CA ALA A 262 28.28 5.58 8.20
C ALA A 262 28.39 5.27 6.70
N GLU A 263 27.93 4.11 6.28
CA GLU A 263 27.89 3.72 4.87
C GLU A 263 26.90 4.56 4.06
N LEU A 264 25.70 4.82 4.59
CA LEU A 264 24.71 5.69 3.96
C LEU A 264 25.29 7.10 3.77
N GLN A 265 25.99 7.64 4.79
CA GLN A 265 26.66 8.95 4.68
C GLN A 265 27.66 8.99 3.52
N LYS A 266 28.52 7.96 3.40
CA LYS A 266 29.47 7.84 2.29
C LYS A 266 28.78 7.77 0.93
N ILE A 267 27.76 6.91 0.78
CA ILE A 267 27.00 6.77 -0.47
C ILE A 267 26.36 8.10 -0.88
N CYS A 268 25.91 8.89 0.09
CA CYS A 268 25.31 10.20 -0.14
C CYS A 268 26.33 11.32 -0.33
N GLY A 269 27.63 11.06 -0.21
CA GLY A 269 28.70 12.08 -0.29
C GLY A 269 28.78 12.98 0.93
N PHE A 270 28.24 12.52 2.07
CA PHE A 270 28.37 13.20 3.36
C PHE A 270 29.64 12.73 4.09
N GLU A 271 30.24 13.63 4.89
CA GLU A 271 31.26 13.21 5.84
C GLU A 271 30.64 12.32 6.92
N PRO A 272 31.20 11.14 7.20
CA PRO A 272 30.71 10.24 8.25
C PRO A 272 30.79 10.90 9.63
N ASP A 273 29.63 11.23 10.20
CA ASP A 273 29.50 11.79 11.54
C ASP A 273 28.25 11.21 12.22
N SER A 274 28.49 10.40 13.25
CA SER A 274 27.41 9.77 14.03
C SER A 274 26.59 10.77 14.85
N SER A 275 27.12 12.00 15.07
CA SER A 275 26.42 13.04 15.83
C SER A 275 25.32 13.74 15.02
N ILE A 276 25.45 13.74 13.69
CA ILE A 276 24.47 14.38 12.76
C ILE A 276 23.34 13.38 12.43
N PRO A 277 22.07 13.69 12.76
CA PRO A 277 20.96 12.80 12.43
C PRO A 277 20.63 12.84 10.93
N ILE A 278 20.33 11.65 10.37
CA ILE A 278 19.86 11.48 8.99
C ILE A 278 18.36 11.34 8.98
N PHE A 279 17.70 12.24 8.30
CA PHE A 279 16.27 12.16 7.96
C PHE A 279 16.14 11.59 6.54
N ALA A 280 15.25 10.64 6.35
CA ALA A 280 15.06 10.00 5.05
C ALA A 280 13.60 9.99 4.59
N MET A 281 13.41 9.92 3.29
CA MET A 281 12.12 9.68 2.66
C MET A 281 12.33 8.77 1.45
N VAL A 282 11.58 7.67 1.38
CA VAL A 282 11.52 6.75 0.22
C VAL A 282 10.07 6.69 -0.21
N THR A 283 9.73 7.26 -1.38
CA THR A 283 8.32 7.40 -1.76
C THR A 283 8.13 7.67 -3.25
N ARG A 284 6.90 7.45 -3.75
CA ARG A 284 6.50 8.05 -5.02
C ARG A 284 6.42 9.58 -4.88
N LEU A 285 6.92 10.30 -5.85
CA LEU A 285 6.85 11.77 -5.86
C LEU A 285 5.49 12.21 -6.38
N ALA A 286 4.50 12.25 -5.48
CA ALA A 286 3.12 12.62 -5.75
C ALA A 286 2.58 13.56 -4.64
N GLU A 287 1.59 14.38 -4.97
CA GLU A 287 0.96 15.32 -4.03
C GLU A 287 0.47 14.64 -2.75
N GLN A 288 -0.09 13.45 -2.88
CA GLN A 288 -0.54 12.62 -1.75
C GLN A 288 0.50 12.52 -0.62
N LYS A 289 1.78 12.52 -0.96
CA LYS A 289 2.90 12.29 -0.01
C LYS A 289 3.32 13.55 0.77
N GLY A 290 2.64 14.69 0.57
CA GLY A 290 2.89 15.92 1.30
C GLY A 290 4.24 16.57 0.98
N LEU A 291 4.71 16.37 -0.27
CA LEU A 291 6.01 16.87 -0.73
C LEU A 291 6.05 18.39 -0.81
N ASP A 292 4.93 19.06 -1.03
CA ASP A 292 4.79 20.51 -0.96
C ASP A 292 5.04 21.02 0.47
N THR A 293 4.39 20.41 1.49
CA THR A 293 4.64 20.72 2.90
C THR A 293 6.12 20.58 3.26
N LEU A 294 6.76 19.49 2.81
CA LEU A 294 8.19 19.27 3.04
C LEU A 294 9.06 20.28 2.28
N SER A 295 8.72 20.61 1.03
CA SER A 295 9.50 21.57 0.22
C SER A 295 9.44 22.98 0.78
N GLU A 296 8.29 23.41 1.30
CA GLU A 296 8.12 24.70 1.98
C GLU A 296 8.91 24.75 3.31
N ALA A 297 9.02 23.63 4.01
CA ALA A 297 9.80 23.52 5.25
C ALA A 297 11.33 23.41 5.00
N ALA A 298 11.76 23.04 3.78
CA ALA A 298 13.08 22.51 3.48
C ALA A 298 14.24 23.42 3.91
N ASP A 299 14.18 24.73 3.62
CA ASP A 299 15.27 25.61 3.95
C ASP A 299 15.44 25.81 5.47
N LYS A 300 14.32 25.90 6.24
CA LYS A 300 14.37 25.92 7.71
C LYS A 300 14.82 24.58 8.28
N PHE A 301 14.38 23.49 7.72
CA PHE A 301 14.80 22.15 8.12
C PHE A 301 16.31 21.96 7.90
N LEU A 302 16.81 22.26 6.70
CA LEU A 302 18.22 22.08 6.33
C LEU A 302 19.14 23.16 6.90
N SER A 303 18.62 24.25 7.49
CA SER A 303 19.45 25.17 8.29
C SER A 303 19.94 24.52 9.59
N LYS A 304 19.22 23.53 10.13
CA LYS A 304 19.61 22.77 11.34
C LYS A 304 20.82 21.86 11.06
N ASN A 305 21.43 21.30 12.12
CA ASN A 305 22.51 20.32 11.97
C ASN A 305 21.95 18.93 11.65
N VAL A 306 21.55 18.72 10.40
CA VAL A 306 20.92 17.49 9.90
C VAL A 306 21.41 17.13 8.51
N GLN A 307 21.21 15.86 8.14
CA GLN A 307 21.35 15.37 6.76
C GLN A 307 19.99 14.85 6.28
N PHE A 308 19.69 15.04 4.99
CA PHE A 308 18.44 14.60 4.38
C PHE A 308 18.69 13.74 3.15
N VAL A 309 18.00 12.61 3.07
CA VAL A 309 18.09 11.65 1.95
C VAL A 309 16.69 11.42 1.39
N LEU A 310 16.51 11.73 0.10
CA LEU A 310 15.28 11.45 -0.64
C LEU A 310 15.56 10.45 -1.75
N LEU A 311 14.80 9.36 -1.80
CA LEU A 311 14.72 8.41 -2.90
C LEU A 311 13.29 8.37 -3.42
N GLY A 312 13.06 8.65 -4.70
CA GLY A 312 11.73 8.55 -5.26
C GLY A 312 11.62 8.95 -6.73
N GLU A 313 10.59 8.46 -7.36
CA GLU A 313 10.21 8.76 -8.74
C GLU A 313 8.73 9.18 -8.80
N GLY A 314 8.34 10.00 -9.77
CA GLY A 314 6.96 10.45 -9.95
C GLY A 314 6.84 11.77 -10.70
N ASP A 315 5.99 12.68 -10.19
CA ASP A 315 5.61 13.91 -10.89
C ASP A 315 6.80 14.85 -11.12
N ARG A 316 6.93 15.38 -12.34
CA ARG A 316 8.03 16.27 -12.76
C ARG A 316 8.17 17.53 -11.91
N VAL A 317 7.07 18.05 -11.38
CA VAL A 317 7.10 19.23 -10.49
C VAL A 317 7.97 18.96 -9.27
N TYR A 318 7.85 17.78 -8.65
CA TYR A 318 8.65 17.41 -7.49
C TYR A 318 10.09 17.05 -7.86
N HIS A 319 10.33 16.49 -9.06
CA HIS A 319 11.70 16.33 -9.59
C HIS A 319 12.43 17.67 -9.64
N THR A 320 11.78 18.71 -10.19
CA THR A 320 12.34 20.06 -10.27
C THR A 320 12.54 20.67 -8.87
N THR A 321 11.51 20.59 -8.01
CA THR A 321 11.53 21.18 -6.67
C THR A 321 12.65 20.60 -5.82
N PHE A 322 12.70 19.27 -5.67
CA PHE A 322 13.72 18.61 -4.85
C PHE A 322 15.11 18.65 -5.48
N GLY A 323 15.21 18.60 -6.81
CA GLY A 323 16.48 18.84 -7.52
C GLY A 323 17.07 20.23 -7.20
N ASN A 324 16.23 21.26 -7.10
CA ASN A 324 16.67 22.59 -6.71
C ASN A 324 17.05 22.67 -5.22
N ILE A 325 16.33 21.99 -4.32
CA ILE A 325 16.70 21.87 -2.90
C ILE A 325 18.08 21.22 -2.78
N GLY A 326 18.32 20.11 -3.50
CA GLY A 326 19.63 19.44 -3.54
C GLY A 326 20.76 20.38 -3.95
N LYS A 327 20.55 21.23 -4.96
CA LYS A 327 21.53 22.20 -5.42
C LYS A 327 21.80 23.31 -4.40
N ARG A 328 20.79 23.74 -3.63
CA ARG A 328 20.94 24.77 -2.58
C ARG A 328 21.65 24.22 -1.33
N HIS A 329 21.48 22.93 -1.03
CA HIS A 329 22.01 22.31 0.18
C HIS A 329 22.89 21.05 -0.11
N PRO A 330 23.92 21.14 -0.99
CA PRO A 330 24.63 19.97 -1.52
C PRO A 330 25.41 19.18 -0.47
N LYS A 331 25.78 19.80 0.66
CA LYS A 331 26.50 19.13 1.76
C LYS A 331 25.55 18.50 2.80
N LYS A 332 24.25 18.75 2.71
CA LYS A 332 23.25 18.31 3.70
C LYS A 332 22.11 17.50 3.09
N SER A 333 21.99 17.45 1.77
CA SER A 333 20.92 16.74 1.11
C SER A 333 21.42 15.87 -0.04
N TYR A 334 20.93 14.65 -0.09
CA TYR A 334 21.09 13.71 -1.20
C TYR A 334 19.72 13.44 -1.81
N ILE A 335 19.55 13.83 -3.05
CA ILE A 335 18.26 13.71 -3.76
C ILE A 335 18.44 12.74 -4.94
N ASN A 336 17.86 11.55 -4.84
CA ASN A 336 17.84 10.54 -5.89
C ASN A 336 16.44 10.47 -6.51
N LEU A 337 16.32 10.96 -7.73
CA LEU A 337 15.05 11.05 -8.47
C LEU A 337 14.90 9.83 -9.39
N GLY A 338 14.68 8.68 -8.79
CA GLY A 338 14.51 7.40 -9.48
C GLY A 338 14.08 6.30 -8.52
N PHE A 339 13.82 5.12 -9.05
CA PHE A 339 13.52 3.91 -8.28
C PHE A 339 14.79 3.06 -8.11
N ASP A 340 15.10 2.69 -6.87
CA ASP A 340 16.23 1.82 -6.54
C ASP A 340 15.91 1.00 -5.28
N ALA A 341 15.52 -0.25 -5.47
CA ALA A 341 15.12 -1.13 -4.39
C ALA A 341 16.26 -1.42 -3.40
N VAL A 342 17.48 -1.63 -3.89
CA VAL A 342 18.65 -1.90 -3.03
C VAL A 342 18.98 -0.68 -2.18
N LYS A 343 18.95 0.50 -2.79
CA LYS A 343 19.20 1.75 -2.07
C LYS A 343 18.11 2.04 -1.01
N ALA A 344 16.87 1.61 -1.24
CA ALA A 344 15.83 1.73 -0.23
C ALA A 344 16.19 0.97 1.07
N HIS A 345 16.70 -0.27 0.98
CA HIS A 345 17.18 -1.01 2.15
C HIS A 345 18.32 -0.28 2.88
N THR A 346 19.30 0.23 2.13
CA THR A 346 20.40 1.00 2.70
C THR A 346 19.91 2.26 3.41
N ILE A 347 18.90 2.95 2.86
CA ILE A 347 18.30 4.15 3.46
C ILE A 347 17.55 3.80 4.76
N TYR A 348 16.69 2.77 4.74
CA TYR A 348 15.99 2.35 5.96
C TYR A 348 16.97 1.92 7.07
N ALA A 349 18.04 1.23 6.70
CA ALA A 349 19.03 0.76 7.66
C ALA A 349 19.92 1.89 8.22
N GLY A 350 20.27 2.88 7.40
CA GLY A 350 21.24 3.92 7.76
C GLY A 350 20.61 5.18 8.35
N ALA A 351 19.35 5.48 8.06
CA ALA A 351 18.68 6.68 8.57
C ALA A 351 18.35 6.58 10.07
N ASP A 352 18.17 7.74 10.70
CA ASP A 352 17.72 7.87 12.09
C ASP A 352 16.22 8.14 12.15
N PHE A 353 15.71 8.94 11.22
CA PHE A 353 14.29 9.31 11.13
C PHE A 353 13.76 9.13 9.71
N PHE A 354 12.46 8.83 9.60
CA PHE A 354 11.78 8.61 8.33
C PHE A 354 10.56 9.53 8.19
N LEU A 355 10.54 10.39 7.19
CA LEU A 355 9.50 11.41 7.01
C LEU A 355 8.33 10.88 6.16
N MET A 356 7.11 11.04 6.67
CA MET A 356 5.86 10.74 5.95
C MET A 356 4.80 11.83 6.21
N PRO A 357 4.95 13.03 5.64
CA PRO A 357 4.00 14.14 5.82
C PRO A 357 2.75 14.01 4.93
N SER A 358 2.29 12.81 4.70
CA SER A 358 1.24 12.46 3.72
C SER A 358 -0.09 13.17 3.97
N TYR A 359 -0.75 13.61 2.91
CA TYR A 359 -2.09 14.21 3.00
C TYR A 359 -3.16 13.17 3.33
N PHE A 360 -3.02 12.00 2.77
CA PHE A 360 -3.75 10.80 3.16
C PHE A 360 -2.83 9.60 2.90
N GLU A 361 -2.92 8.61 3.76
CA GLU A 361 -2.12 7.39 3.65
C GLU A 361 -2.99 6.20 4.06
N PRO A 362 -3.61 5.49 3.11
CA PRO A 362 -4.53 4.40 3.42
C PRO A 362 -3.97 3.39 4.43
N CYS A 363 -2.77 2.91 4.19
CA CYS A 363 -2.01 2.08 5.13
C CYS A 363 -0.62 2.64 5.39
N GLY A 364 0.17 2.81 4.33
CA GLY A 364 1.61 3.04 4.42
C GLY A 364 2.37 1.77 4.79
N LEU A 365 3.46 1.50 4.08
CA LEU A 365 4.42 0.46 4.42
C LEU A 365 5.72 1.07 4.93
N GLY A 366 6.08 2.26 4.46
CA GLY A 366 7.33 2.92 4.76
C GLY A 366 7.58 3.12 6.27
N GLN A 367 6.57 3.50 7.05
CA GLN A 367 6.70 3.64 8.50
C GLN A 367 6.90 2.30 9.20
N MET A 368 6.24 1.23 8.73
CA MET A 368 6.42 -0.09 9.30
C MET A 368 7.80 -0.66 8.97
N ILE A 369 8.26 -0.50 7.73
CA ILE A 369 9.61 -0.87 7.31
C ILE A 369 10.65 -0.06 8.10
N SER A 370 10.49 1.27 8.19
CA SER A 370 11.44 2.12 8.91
C SER A 370 11.56 1.71 10.39
N MET A 371 10.43 1.43 11.05
CA MET A 371 10.42 0.93 12.43
C MET A 371 11.13 -0.43 12.55
N ARG A 372 10.91 -1.34 11.60
CA ARG A 372 11.59 -2.65 11.58
C ARG A 372 13.10 -2.51 11.49
N TYR A 373 13.60 -1.45 10.84
CA TYR A 373 15.02 -1.10 10.75
C TYR A 373 15.49 -0.15 11.87
N GLY A 374 14.68 0.12 12.90
CA GLY A 374 15.03 1.01 13.99
C GLY A 374 15.22 2.47 13.57
N THR A 375 14.55 2.88 12.49
CA THR A 375 14.47 4.23 11.99
C THR A 375 13.12 4.81 12.39
N LEU A 376 13.11 5.84 13.24
CA LEU A 376 11.88 6.34 13.85
C LEU A 376 11.07 7.17 12.87
N PRO A 377 9.79 6.85 12.62
CA PRO A 377 8.95 7.61 11.70
C PRO A 377 8.50 8.94 12.30
N ILE A 378 8.41 9.96 11.43
CA ILE A 378 7.76 11.26 11.69
C ILE A 378 6.63 11.38 10.69
N VAL A 379 5.40 11.28 11.16
CA VAL A 379 4.23 11.07 10.31
C VAL A 379 3.12 12.07 10.59
N ARG A 380 2.32 12.36 9.58
CA ARG A 380 1.04 13.02 9.81
C ARG A 380 0.02 12.00 10.34
N ASN A 381 -0.87 12.47 11.24
CA ASN A 381 -1.91 11.68 11.91
C ASN A 381 -3.07 11.34 10.95
N VAL A 382 -2.84 10.41 10.00
CA VAL A 382 -3.84 10.01 9.01
C VAL A 382 -3.73 8.51 8.69
N GLY A 383 -4.88 7.89 8.39
CA GLY A 383 -5.01 6.52 7.92
C GLY A 383 -4.15 5.54 8.69
N GLY A 384 -3.43 4.67 7.97
CA GLY A 384 -2.58 3.67 8.60
C GLY A 384 -1.36 4.23 9.36
N LEU A 385 -0.98 5.48 9.13
CA LEU A 385 0.06 6.13 9.93
C LEU A 385 -0.43 6.35 11.36
N ALA A 386 -1.67 6.82 11.54
CA ALA A 386 -2.31 6.99 12.84
C ALA A 386 -2.50 5.66 13.59
N ASP A 387 -2.71 4.57 12.85
CA ASP A 387 -2.90 3.24 13.45
C ASP A 387 -1.59 2.57 13.88
N THR A 388 -0.45 2.95 13.28
CA THR A 388 0.84 2.27 13.47
C THR A 388 1.85 3.08 14.28
N VAL A 389 1.77 4.41 14.26
CA VAL A 389 2.73 5.30 14.94
C VAL A 389 2.11 5.94 16.17
N LYS A 390 2.74 5.72 17.33
CA LYS A 390 2.40 6.34 18.62
C LYS A 390 3.42 7.41 18.94
N ASP A 391 2.93 8.62 19.28
CA ASP A 391 3.80 9.77 19.53
C ASP A 391 4.67 9.61 20.78
N LEU A 392 5.98 9.71 20.61
CA LEU A 392 6.98 9.60 21.68
C LEU A 392 6.94 10.76 22.68
N THR A 393 6.39 11.91 22.29
CA THR A 393 6.24 13.05 23.19
C THR A 393 5.08 12.81 24.16
N ALA A 394 3.95 12.33 23.62
CA ALA A 394 2.76 12.03 24.42
C ALA A 394 2.91 10.74 25.23
N LEU A 395 3.62 9.74 24.69
CA LEU A 395 3.79 8.42 25.27
C LEU A 395 5.28 8.02 25.33
N PRO A 396 6.10 8.62 26.22
CA PRO A 396 7.56 8.44 26.23
C PRO A 396 8.01 6.98 26.34
N GLU A 397 7.28 6.14 27.08
CA GLU A 397 7.61 4.74 27.32
C GLU A 397 6.93 3.74 26.35
N GLN A 398 5.97 4.21 25.53
CA GLN A 398 5.21 3.35 24.60
C GLN A 398 5.30 3.82 23.15
N GLY A 399 5.67 5.09 22.93
CA GLY A 399 5.78 5.67 21.60
C GLY A 399 6.87 5.01 20.75
N ASN A 400 6.70 5.06 19.45
CA ASN A 400 7.59 4.46 18.45
C ASN A 400 7.92 5.39 17.27
N GLY A 401 7.49 6.67 17.36
CA GLY A 401 7.72 7.69 16.35
C GLY A 401 7.20 9.06 16.80
N PHE A 402 7.07 9.98 15.87
CA PHE A 402 6.52 11.33 16.11
C PHE A 402 5.31 11.56 15.23
N VAL A 403 4.28 12.21 15.77
CA VAL A 403 3.01 12.45 15.10
C VAL A 403 2.71 13.94 15.08
N PHE A 404 2.19 14.46 13.98
CA PHE A 404 1.64 15.80 13.85
C PHE A 404 0.31 15.78 13.09
N ASP A 405 -0.60 16.71 13.40
CA ASP A 405 -1.99 16.63 12.93
C ASP A 405 -2.24 17.45 11.66
N GLU A 406 -1.78 18.70 11.63
CA GLU A 406 -2.13 19.62 10.55
C GLU A 406 -1.18 19.51 9.34
N LYS A 407 -1.76 19.68 8.16
CA LYS A 407 -1.03 19.81 6.90
C LYS A 407 -0.35 21.18 6.87
N SER A 408 0.74 21.35 7.62
CA SER A 408 1.47 22.63 7.62
C SER A 408 2.98 22.42 7.79
N PRO A 409 3.82 23.27 7.14
CA PRO A 409 5.27 23.25 7.31
C PRO A 409 5.70 23.47 8.76
N SER A 410 4.98 24.29 9.53
CA SER A 410 5.29 24.59 10.94
C SER A 410 5.09 23.36 11.83
N MET A 411 4.02 22.59 11.63
CA MET A 411 3.77 21.36 12.40
C MET A 411 4.76 20.25 12.07
N LEU A 412 5.16 20.14 10.81
CA LEU A 412 6.23 19.22 10.43
C LEU A 412 7.57 19.63 11.08
N LEU A 413 7.91 20.90 11.09
CA LEU A 413 9.13 21.41 11.73
C LEU A 413 9.11 21.22 13.24
N ASP A 414 7.96 21.41 13.92
CA ASP A 414 7.81 21.07 15.33
C ASP A 414 8.08 19.59 15.61
N ALA A 415 7.51 18.69 14.80
CA ALA A 415 7.76 17.26 14.95
C ALA A 415 9.24 16.89 14.71
N ILE A 416 9.90 17.56 13.76
CA ILE A 416 11.34 17.42 13.54
C ILE A 416 12.13 17.93 14.77
N ASP A 417 11.75 19.05 15.37
CA ASP A 417 12.43 19.60 16.56
C ASP A 417 12.28 18.69 17.78
N ARG A 418 11.10 18.09 17.98
CA ARG A 418 10.88 17.05 19.00
C ARG A 418 11.76 15.82 18.77
N ALA A 419 11.92 15.41 17.51
CA ALA A 419 12.79 14.31 17.13
C ALA A 419 14.27 14.62 17.38
N LEU A 420 14.72 15.82 17.05
CA LEU A 420 16.10 16.27 17.33
C LEU A 420 16.39 16.31 18.83
N LYS A 421 15.46 16.78 19.64
CA LYS A 421 15.59 16.78 21.11
C LYS A 421 15.73 15.34 21.66
N LEU A 422 14.98 14.38 21.11
CA LEU A 422 15.16 12.97 21.48
C LEU A 422 16.51 12.42 21.03
N TYR A 423 17.00 12.83 19.86
CA TYR A 423 18.29 12.39 19.32
C TYR A 423 19.47 12.80 20.19
N GLU A 424 19.40 13.92 20.89
CA GLU A 424 20.41 14.37 21.85
C GLU A 424 20.49 13.45 23.07
N ASP A 425 19.37 12.88 23.52
CA ASP A 425 19.31 11.86 24.56
C ASP A 425 19.53 10.46 23.97
N ARG A 426 20.79 10.08 23.83
CA ARG A 426 21.19 8.80 23.18
C ARG A 426 20.59 7.58 23.85
N VAL A 427 20.42 7.59 25.14
CA VAL A 427 19.86 6.45 25.90
C VAL A 427 18.38 6.27 25.57
N ARG A 428 17.60 7.36 25.63
CA ARG A 428 16.18 7.31 25.28
C ARG A 428 15.97 7.04 23.79
N PHE A 429 16.80 7.59 22.92
CA PHE A 429 16.74 7.36 21.49
C PHE A 429 16.99 5.88 21.14
N GLU A 430 17.99 5.23 21.74
CA GLU A 430 18.22 3.79 21.54
C GLU A 430 17.08 2.91 22.07
N LYS A 431 16.51 3.25 23.22
CA LYS A 431 15.32 2.56 23.74
C LYS A 431 14.13 2.69 22.79
N ALA A 432 13.90 3.86 22.24
CA ALA A 432 12.81 4.11 21.28
C ALA A 432 13.00 3.29 19.99
N LYS A 433 14.23 3.21 19.46
CA LYS A 433 14.54 2.37 18.27
C LYS A 433 14.25 0.90 18.52
N LYS A 434 14.72 0.34 19.64
CA LYS A 434 14.46 -1.06 20.01
C LYS A 434 12.96 -1.35 20.08
N ARG A 435 12.21 -0.49 20.75
CA ARG A 435 10.75 -0.60 20.86
C ARG A 435 10.04 -0.51 19.50
N ALA A 436 10.52 0.34 18.60
CA ALA A 436 10.00 0.42 17.24
C ALA A 436 10.24 -0.89 16.47
N MET A 437 11.44 -1.48 16.60
CA MET A 437 11.79 -2.75 15.96
C MET A 437 10.99 -3.95 16.50
N GLU A 438 10.50 -3.90 17.72
CA GLU A 438 9.74 -4.96 18.38
C GLU A 438 8.24 -4.95 18.05
N GLN A 439 7.76 -3.98 17.27
CA GLN A 439 6.36 -3.94 16.83
C GLN A 439 6.05 -5.12 15.90
N ASP A 440 4.93 -5.81 16.15
CA ASP A 440 4.46 -6.89 15.26
C ASP A 440 3.58 -6.33 14.14
N PHE A 441 4.18 -6.14 12.99
CA PHE A 441 3.50 -5.79 11.74
C PHE A 441 3.43 -7.00 10.79
N SER A 442 3.57 -8.22 11.27
CA SER A 442 3.53 -9.41 10.43
C SER A 442 2.16 -9.64 9.79
N TRP A 443 2.14 -10.31 8.65
CA TRP A 443 0.91 -10.75 8.00
C TRP A 443 0.08 -11.71 8.86
N GLY A 444 0.68 -12.40 9.85
CA GLY A 444 -0.03 -13.31 10.74
C GLY A 444 -1.14 -12.63 11.55
N SER A 445 -0.91 -11.39 12.02
CA SER A 445 -1.92 -10.59 12.72
C SER A 445 -3.06 -10.16 11.80
N SER A 446 -2.73 -9.69 10.59
CA SER A 446 -3.72 -9.24 9.60
C SER A 446 -4.54 -10.40 9.04
N ALA A 447 -3.90 -11.55 8.75
CA ALA A 447 -4.56 -12.75 8.24
C ALA A 447 -5.67 -13.25 9.17
N LYS A 448 -5.47 -13.22 10.49
CA LYS A 448 -6.51 -13.59 11.48
C LYS A 448 -7.75 -12.72 11.37
N LYS A 449 -7.59 -11.42 11.11
CA LYS A 449 -8.71 -10.49 10.94
C LYS A 449 -9.46 -10.76 9.62
N TYR A 450 -8.73 -11.01 8.53
CA TYR A 450 -9.35 -11.43 7.26
C TYR A 450 -10.08 -12.77 7.40
N MET A 451 -9.53 -13.73 8.16
CA MET A 451 -10.21 -15.00 8.47
C MET A 451 -11.55 -14.76 9.16
N GLY A 452 -11.60 -13.85 10.15
CA GLY A 452 -12.87 -13.49 10.80
C GLY A 452 -13.90 -12.92 9.83
N VAL A 453 -13.50 -12.11 8.84
CA VAL A 453 -14.39 -11.61 7.78
C VAL A 453 -14.89 -12.78 6.92
N TYR A 454 -14.03 -13.69 6.50
CA TYR A 454 -14.42 -14.83 5.67
C TYR A 454 -15.37 -15.79 6.40
N GLU A 455 -15.10 -16.07 7.67
CA GLU A 455 -15.96 -16.92 8.50
C GLU A 455 -17.35 -16.32 8.70
N SER A 456 -17.44 -14.99 8.91
CA SER A 456 -18.72 -14.30 9.06
C SER A 456 -19.61 -14.35 7.82
N LEU A 457 -19.03 -14.50 6.63
CA LEU A 457 -19.73 -14.63 5.37
C LEU A 457 -20.15 -16.09 5.05
N SER A 458 -19.51 -17.06 5.71
CA SER A 458 -19.69 -18.48 5.43
C SER A 458 -20.74 -19.13 6.38
N GLN A 459 -21.23 -18.38 7.35
CA GLN A 459 -22.36 -18.72 8.22
C GLN A 459 -23.69 -18.41 7.53
#